data_7abc6826a3876ceb6caf1bd07b2eb2af
#
_entry.id   7abc6826a3876ceb6caf1bd07b2eb2af
#
_cell.length_a   1.000
_cell.length_b   1.000
_cell.length_c   1.000
_cell.angle_alpha   90.00
_cell.angle_beta   90.00
_cell.angle_gamma   90.00
#
_symmetry.space_group_name_H-M   'P 1'
#
loop_
_entity.id
_entity.type
_entity.pdbx_description
1 polymer ?
#
loop_
_entity_poly.entity_id
_entity_poly.type
_entity_poly.pdbx_seq_one_letter_code
_entity_poly.pdbx_strand_id
1 'polypeptide(L)'
;MSIKSLPTTNSQILSVGSYRPKRLVPNSEIVERIESTDEWIQQRTGIQSRRFASEDETVISMAKAACESALTRAQLTMADIDTLILATISYPFQAPSAATELINELGNPKAAAFDISAACAGFCYGVAMASDLVRGGTSKNVLVVGVEKLSDFTDPNDRATAFIFADGAGAVIIGQSADAKIGPAIWGSDADSRDAIMLTPAYTEFRNAPDKGVAELGWPNISQQGQTVFRWAVYSMSKVGLKALEAAGVSVDQLDAFIPHQANIRIIETMVKEMKLPGSVLVADDIRVNGNTSAASIPLAMDVLLTEHPEMHGKLALLIGYGAGLVYAGQVVQLPPKP
;
A
#
# COMPACT_ATOMS: atom_id res chain seq x y z
N MET A 1 16.87 -18.95 36.05
CA MET A 1 16.40 -19.55 34.79
C MET A 1 16.35 -18.43 33.76
N SER A 2 16.91 -18.60 32.56
CA SER A 2 16.81 -17.64 31.47
C SER A 2 15.83 -18.16 30.43
N ILE A 3 15.02 -17.23 29.83
CA ILE A 3 14.16 -17.55 28.69
C ILE A 3 15.08 -17.82 27.49
N LYS A 4 14.79 -18.88 26.74
CA LYS A 4 15.55 -19.23 25.54
C LYS A 4 15.22 -18.24 24.42
N SER A 5 16.22 -17.57 23.85
CA SER A 5 16.05 -16.75 22.63
C SER A 5 16.04 -17.61 21.38
N LEU A 6 15.34 -17.14 20.34
CA LEU A 6 15.40 -17.73 19.02
C LEU A 6 16.67 -17.26 18.28
N PRO A 7 17.20 -18.05 17.33
CA PRO A 7 18.28 -17.60 16.45
C PRO A 7 17.81 -16.39 15.63
N THR A 8 18.65 -15.38 15.49
CA THR A 8 18.41 -14.25 14.59
C THR A 8 18.91 -14.55 13.19
N THR A 9 18.25 -13.99 12.19
CA THR A 9 18.63 -14.06 10.78
C THR A 9 18.39 -12.69 10.13
N ASN A 10 18.68 -12.55 8.85
CA ASN A 10 18.27 -11.39 8.06
C ASN A 10 17.00 -11.70 7.25
N SER A 11 16.45 -10.69 6.59
CA SER A 11 15.22 -10.82 5.80
C SER A 11 15.38 -10.22 4.41
N GLN A 12 14.58 -10.73 3.48
CA GLN A 12 14.50 -10.26 2.10
C GLN A 12 13.07 -10.36 1.56
N ILE A 13 12.77 -9.60 0.51
CA ILE A 13 11.58 -9.81 -0.32
C ILE A 13 11.91 -10.95 -1.29
N LEU A 14 11.15 -12.05 -1.23
CA LEU A 14 11.32 -13.21 -2.11
C LEU A 14 10.63 -13.02 -3.45
N SER A 15 9.43 -12.42 -3.43
CA SER A 15 8.62 -12.19 -4.61
C SER A 15 7.62 -11.06 -4.40
N VAL A 16 7.03 -10.58 -5.49
CA VAL A 16 5.85 -9.70 -5.50
C VAL A 16 4.80 -10.30 -6.41
N GLY A 17 3.53 -10.14 -6.07
CA GLY A 17 2.38 -10.50 -6.91
C GLY A 17 1.32 -9.42 -6.83
N SER A 18 0.48 -9.31 -7.85
CA SER A 18 -0.53 -8.27 -7.94
C SER A 18 -1.82 -8.77 -8.55
N TYR A 19 -2.90 -8.06 -8.25
CA TYR A 19 -4.18 -8.17 -8.93
C TYR A 19 -4.76 -6.80 -9.18
N ARG A 20 -5.25 -6.57 -10.39
CA ARG A 20 -5.95 -5.36 -10.78
C ARG A 20 -7.34 -5.71 -11.28
N PRO A 21 -8.40 -5.01 -10.83
CA PRO A 21 -9.75 -5.19 -11.36
C PRO A 21 -9.79 -5.05 -12.88
N LYS A 22 -10.71 -5.76 -13.50
CA LYS A 22 -10.82 -5.82 -14.97
C LYS A 22 -11.32 -4.51 -15.56
N ARG A 23 -12.23 -3.79 -14.85
CA ARG A 23 -12.86 -2.59 -15.34
C ARG A 23 -11.90 -1.38 -15.27
N LEU A 24 -11.49 -0.90 -16.43
CA LEU A 24 -10.79 0.38 -16.56
C LEU A 24 -11.82 1.52 -16.61
N VAL A 25 -11.60 2.55 -15.82
CA VAL A 25 -12.47 3.74 -15.72
C VAL A 25 -11.67 4.97 -16.14
N PRO A 26 -11.85 5.50 -17.35
CA PRO A 26 -11.18 6.72 -17.78
C PRO A 26 -11.78 7.95 -17.08
N ASN A 27 -11.07 9.08 -17.12
CA ASN A 27 -11.55 10.33 -16.56
C ASN A 27 -12.88 10.77 -17.16
N SER A 28 -13.13 10.45 -18.46
CA SER A 28 -14.39 10.78 -19.17
C SER A 28 -15.64 10.22 -18.49
N GLU A 29 -15.56 9.10 -17.76
CA GLU A 29 -16.71 8.57 -17.01
C GLU A 29 -16.99 9.31 -15.70
N ILE A 30 -16.05 10.11 -15.21
CA ILE A 30 -16.13 10.79 -13.90
C ILE A 30 -16.44 12.28 -14.06
N VAL A 31 -15.86 12.93 -15.06
CA VAL A 31 -15.87 14.40 -15.20
C VAL A 31 -17.25 15.01 -15.24
N GLU A 32 -18.23 14.34 -15.83
CA GLU A 32 -19.61 14.85 -15.89
C GLU A 32 -20.25 14.96 -14.50
N ARG A 33 -19.96 14.00 -13.61
CA ARG A 33 -20.55 13.95 -12.26
C ARG A 33 -19.96 15.00 -11.33
N ILE A 34 -18.71 15.41 -11.56
CA ILE A 34 -17.99 16.33 -10.68
C ILE A 34 -17.77 17.71 -11.32
N GLU A 35 -18.45 18.00 -12.44
CA GLU A 35 -18.31 19.27 -13.19
C GLU A 35 -16.84 19.65 -13.43
N SER A 36 -16.07 18.75 -14.03
CA SER A 36 -14.63 18.90 -14.25
C SER A 36 -14.24 18.55 -15.68
N THR A 37 -12.95 18.51 -15.97
CA THR A 37 -12.39 18.06 -17.25
C THR A 37 -11.25 17.07 -17.04
N ASP A 38 -10.94 16.26 -18.04
CA ASP A 38 -9.82 15.33 -18.03
C ASP A 38 -8.49 16.07 -17.80
N GLU A 39 -8.28 17.20 -18.49
CA GLU A 39 -7.08 18.03 -18.36
C GLU A 39 -6.90 18.53 -16.92
N TRP A 40 -8.00 18.93 -16.26
CA TRP A 40 -7.94 19.39 -14.88
C TRP A 40 -7.49 18.27 -13.92
N ILE A 41 -8.04 17.07 -14.09
CA ILE A 41 -7.66 15.89 -13.28
C ILE A 41 -6.19 15.57 -13.50
N GLN A 42 -5.74 15.47 -14.75
CA GLN A 42 -4.35 15.15 -15.09
C GLN A 42 -3.37 16.22 -14.56
N GLN A 43 -3.66 17.49 -14.71
CA GLN A 43 -2.83 18.58 -14.19
C GLN A 43 -2.72 18.56 -12.66
N ARG A 44 -3.76 18.11 -11.95
CA ARG A 44 -3.81 18.08 -10.49
C ARG A 44 -3.17 16.84 -9.89
N THR A 45 -3.29 15.70 -10.53
CA THR A 45 -2.93 14.39 -9.95
C THR A 45 -2.03 13.54 -10.84
N GLY A 46 -2.01 13.78 -12.13
CA GLY A 46 -1.42 12.92 -13.15
C GLY A 46 -2.30 11.75 -13.56
N ILE A 47 -3.46 11.54 -12.93
CA ILE A 47 -4.32 10.37 -13.16
C ILE A 47 -5.06 10.52 -14.50
N GLN A 48 -4.90 9.54 -15.38
CA GLN A 48 -5.59 9.39 -16.66
C GLN A 48 -6.77 8.42 -16.57
N SER A 49 -6.59 7.37 -15.75
CA SER A 49 -7.59 6.34 -15.51
C SER A 49 -7.39 5.69 -14.14
N ARG A 50 -8.34 4.86 -13.74
CA ARG A 50 -8.27 3.98 -12.56
C ARG A 50 -8.99 2.69 -12.85
N ARG A 51 -8.92 1.74 -11.89
CA ARG A 51 -9.66 0.50 -12.00
C ARG A 51 -10.64 0.38 -10.84
N PHE A 52 -11.86 -0.02 -11.14
CA PHE A 52 -12.90 -0.30 -10.17
C PHE A 52 -13.28 -1.77 -10.21
N ALA A 53 -13.34 -2.38 -9.04
CA ALA A 53 -13.73 -3.76 -8.85
C ALA A 53 -15.24 -3.93 -9.11
N SER A 54 -15.62 -5.03 -9.75
CA SER A 54 -17.00 -5.47 -9.87
C SER A 54 -17.51 -6.08 -8.54
N GLU A 55 -18.77 -6.47 -8.49
CA GLU A 55 -19.36 -7.06 -7.27
C GLU A 55 -18.67 -8.36 -6.84
N ASP A 56 -18.25 -9.19 -7.80
CA ASP A 56 -17.52 -10.43 -7.58
C ASP A 56 -16.03 -10.24 -7.27
N GLU A 57 -15.46 -9.07 -7.54
CA GLU A 57 -14.12 -8.68 -7.17
C GLU A 57 -14.12 -8.08 -5.77
N THR A 58 -14.14 -8.92 -4.74
CA THR A 58 -14.13 -8.53 -3.34
C THR A 58 -12.69 -8.25 -2.83
N VAL A 59 -12.56 -7.62 -1.66
CA VAL A 59 -11.24 -7.45 -0.99
C VAL A 59 -10.53 -8.81 -0.88
N ILE A 60 -11.25 -9.87 -0.49
CA ILE A 60 -10.67 -11.21 -0.34
C ILE A 60 -10.28 -11.84 -1.68
N SER A 61 -11.14 -11.76 -2.69
CA SER A 61 -10.84 -12.37 -4.00
C SER A 61 -9.66 -11.69 -4.70
N MET A 62 -9.56 -10.35 -4.60
CA MET A 62 -8.42 -9.60 -5.13
C MET A 62 -7.12 -9.92 -4.37
N ALA A 63 -7.18 -9.94 -3.03
CA ALA A 63 -6.04 -10.30 -2.19
C ALA A 63 -5.55 -11.72 -2.48
N LYS A 64 -6.47 -12.70 -2.62
CA LYS A 64 -6.16 -14.09 -2.97
C LYS A 64 -5.38 -14.18 -4.27
N ALA A 65 -5.86 -13.52 -5.32
CA ALA A 65 -5.19 -13.55 -6.63
C ALA A 65 -3.77 -12.94 -6.58
N ALA A 66 -3.58 -11.84 -5.82
CA ALA A 66 -2.26 -11.25 -5.61
C ALA A 66 -1.32 -12.20 -4.84
N CYS A 67 -1.83 -12.88 -3.80
CA CYS A 67 -1.07 -13.86 -3.02
C CYS A 67 -0.66 -15.07 -3.87
N GLU A 68 -1.59 -15.64 -4.64
CA GLU A 68 -1.32 -16.77 -5.52
C GLU A 68 -0.24 -16.43 -6.56
N SER A 69 -0.27 -15.20 -7.10
CA SER A 69 0.78 -14.69 -7.99
C SER A 69 2.13 -14.60 -7.27
N ALA A 70 2.18 -14.05 -6.05
CA ALA A 70 3.42 -13.94 -5.28
C ALA A 70 3.99 -15.33 -4.90
N LEU A 71 3.14 -16.27 -4.48
CA LEU A 71 3.53 -17.64 -4.16
C LEU A 71 4.12 -18.36 -5.37
N THR A 72 3.46 -18.25 -6.52
CA THR A 72 3.93 -18.86 -7.77
C THR A 72 5.31 -18.37 -8.17
N ARG A 73 5.53 -17.05 -8.10
CA ARG A 73 6.83 -16.44 -8.42
C ARG A 73 7.93 -16.80 -7.43
N ALA A 74 7.59 -17.00 -6.16
CA ALA A 74 8.53 -17.47 -5.14
C ALA A 74 8.78 -18.98 -5.19
N GLN A 75 8.04 -19.73 -6.01
CA GLN A 75 8.02 -21.20 -6.02
C GLN A 75 7.71 -21.78 -4.64
N LEU A 76 6.80 -21.11 -3.90
CA LEU A 76 6.32 -21.51 -2.58
C LEU A 76 4.84 -21.87 -2.64
N THR A 77 4.38 -22.56 -1.61
CA THR A 77 2.98 -22.87 -1.37
C THR A 77 2.50 -22.22 -0.07
N MET A 78 1.21 -22.20 0.16
CA MET A 78 0.69 -21.71 1.44
C MET A 78 1.15 -22.52 2.66
N ALA A 79 1.57 -23.76 2.48
CA ALA A 79 2.15 -24.57 3.56
C ALA A 79 3.50 -24.04 4.05
N ASP A 80 4.17 -23.21 3.25
CA ASP A 80 5.46 -22.59 3.57
C ASP A 80 5.30 -21.24 4.28
N ILE A 81 4.06 -20.73 4.42
CA ILE A 81 3.77 -19.43 5.04
C ILE A 81 3.37 -19.61 6.50
N ASP A 82 4.10 -18.97 7.41
CA ASP A 82 3.86 -19.02 8.86
C ASP A 82 2.91 -17.91 9.32
N THR A 83 2.95 -16.74 8.66
CA THR A 83 2.17 -15.55 9.05
C THR A 83 1.68 -14.81 7.83
N LEU A 84 0.46 -14.29 7.90
CA LEU A 84 -0.14 -13.38 6.94
C LEU A 84 -0.48 -12.05 7.62
N ILE A 85 0.05 -10.94 7.07
CA ILE A 85 -0.26 -9.57 7.49
C ILE A 85 -1.01 -8.90 6.36
N LEU A 86 -2.21 -8.39 6.62
CA LEU A 86 -3.04 -7.74 5.62
C LEU A 86 -3.30 -6.28 6.00
N ALA A 87 -2.93 -5.36 5.11
CA ALA A 87 -3.18 -3.94 5.25
C ALA A 87 -4.39 -3.54 4.40
N THR A 88 -5.46 -3.07 5.04
CA THR A 88 -6.68 -2.59 4.38
C THR A 88 -7.45 -1.63 5.29
N ILE A 89 -8.24 -0.75 4.67
CA ILE A 89 -9.27 0.07 5.33
C ILE A 89 -10.65 -0.13 4.71
N SER A 90 -10.77 -1.01 3.73
CA SER A 90 -11.99 -1.21 2.93
C SER A 90 -12.63 -2.59 3.12
N TYR A 91 -12.13 -3.41 4.05
CA TYR A 91 -12.79 -4.66 4.40
C TYR A 91 -14.06 -4.39 5.23
N PRO A 92 -15.23 -4.96 4.86
CA PRO A 92 -16.50 -4.52 5.43
C PRO A 92 -16.75 -4.98 6.87
N PHE A 93 -16.02 -5.98 7.37
CA PHE A 93 -16.22 -6.52 8.71
C PHE A 93 -15.13 -6.07 9.68
N GLN A 94 -15.54 -5.68 10.89
CA GLN A 94 -14.61 -5.37 11.98
C GLN A 94 -14.02 -6.65 12.61
N ALA A 95 -14.75 -7.76 12.55
CA ALA A 95 -14.34 -9.08 13.00
C ALA A 95 -15.22 -10.16 12.32
N PRO A 96 -14.63 -11.29 11.88
CA PRO A 96 -13.20 -11.60 11.91
C PRO A 96 -12.38 -10.66 11.01
N SER A 97 -11.04 -10.72 11.12
CA SER A 97 -10.14 -9.96 10.25
C SER A 97 -10.17 -10.48 8.81
N ALA A 98 -9.91 -9.61 7.84
CA ALA A 98 -9.74 -9.99 6.43
C ALA A 98 -8.62 -11.03 6.25
N ALA A 99 -7.53 -10.88 6.99
CA ALA A 99 -6.41 -11.83 6.99
C ALA A 99 -6.83 -13.24 7.38
N THR A 100 -7.73 -13.38 8.37
CA THR A 100 -8.23 -14.70 8.81
C THR A 100 -9.11 -15.36 7.73
N GLU A 101 -9.94 -14.59 7.04
CA GLU A 101 -10.72 -15.11 5.92
C GLU A 101 -9.81 -15.48 4.75
N LEU A 102 -8.88 -14.60 4.39
CA LEU A 102 -7.95 -14.83 3.29
C LEU A 102 -7.09 -16.07 3.50
N ILE A 103 -6.55 -16.30 4.70
CA ILE A 103 -5.68 -17.46 4.96
C ILE A 103 -6.46 -18.79 4.87
N ASN A 104 -7.74 -18.76 5.23
CA ASN A 104 -8.64 -19.90 5.05
C ASN A 104 -8.89 -20.16 3.56
N GLU A 105 -9.17 -19.12 2.78
CA GLU A 105 -9.36 -19.20 1.32
C GLU A 105 -8.11 -19.65 0.56
N LEU A 106 -6.92 -19.38 1.11
CA LEU A 106 -5.65 -19.83 0.58
C LEU A 106 -5.26 -21.26 1.02
N GLY A 107 -6.05 -21.88 1.92
CA GLY A 107 -5.89 -23.27 2.32
C GLY A 107 -4.87 -23.53 3.43
N ASN A 108 -4.47 -22.52 4.21
CA ASN A 108 -3.62 -22.70 5.41
C ASN A 108 -4.25 -22.08 6.67
N PRO A 109 -5.35 -22.64 7.22
CA PRO A 109 -6.06 -22.04 8.34
C PRO A 109 -5.30 -22.05 9.67
N LYS A 110 -4.07 -22.57 9.71
CA LYS A 110 -3.24 -22.65 10.93
C LYS A 110 -2.16 -21.58 11.01
N ALA A 111 -1.84 -20.90 9.92
CA ALA A 111 -0.88 -19.80 9.96
C ALA A 111 -1.44 -18.63 10.78
N ALA A 112 -0.57 -17.88 11.44
CA ALA A 112 -0.96 -16.65 12.12
C ALA A 112 -1.47 -15.63 11.10
N ALA A 113 -2.59 -14.95 11.40
CA ALA A 113 -3.17 -13.99 10.48
C ALA A 113 -3.80 -12.81 11.22
N PHE A 114 -3.50 -11.58 10.79
CA PHE A 114 -4.07 -10.36 11.36
C PHE A 114 -4.04 -9.20 10.37
N ASP A 115 -5.00 -8.27 10.57
CA ASP A 115 -5.05 -7.03 9.81
C ASP A 115 -4.26 -5.92 10.51
N ILE A 116 -3.75 -4.99 9.70
CA ILE A 116 -3.20 -3.73 10.18
C ILE A 116 -3.93 -2.56 9.54
N SER A 117 -4.26 -1.55 10.35
CA SER A 117 -4.88 -0.31 9.91
C SER A 117 -3.88 0.84 10.02
N ALA A 118 -3.12 1.07 8.95
CA ALA A 118 -2.24 2.22 8.79
C ALA A 118 -2.46 2.88 7.42
N ALA A 119 -3.67 2.75 6.87
CA ALA A 119 -4.10 3.30 5.59
C ALA A 119 -3.04 3.11 4.48
N CYS A 120 -2.74 4.15 3.71
CA CYS A 120 -1.79 4.05 2.60
C CYS A 120 -0.34 3.74 3.01
N ALA A 121 0.02 3.89 4.29
CA ALA A 121 1.31 3.43 4.83
C ALA A 121 1.32 1.94 5.21
N GLY A 122 0.14 1.29 5.22
CA GLY A 122 -0.06 -0.06 5.75
C GLY A 122 0.88 -1.10 5.16
N PHE A 123 1.12 -1.05 3.86
CA PHE A 123 2.07 -1.98 3.23
C PHE A 123 3.50 -1.84 3.80
N CYS A 124 4.03 -0.62 3.92
CA CYS A 124 5.36 -0.40 4.49
C CYS A 124 5.44 -0.80 5.96
N TYR A 125 4.37 -0.56 6.75
CA TYR A 125 4.26 -1.09 8.12
C TYR A 125 4.29 -2.62 8.12
N GLY A 126 3.54 -3.25 7.23
CA GLY A 126 3.52 -4.71 7.07
C GLY A 126 4.89 -5.29 6.73
N VAL A 127 5.62 -4.68 5.78
CA VAL A 127 6.98 -5.10 5.41
C VAL A 127 7.94 -4.96 6.59
N ALA A 128 7.88 -3.86 7.35
CA ALA A 128 8.72 -3.66 8.54
C ALA A 128 8.44 -4.73 9.61
N MET A 129 7.15 -4.96 9.94
CA MET A 129 6.75 -5.99 10.91
C MET A 129 7.14 -7.40 10.45
N ALA A 130 6.93 -7.73 9.17
CA ALA A 130 7.30 -9.01 8.60
C ALA A 130 8.82 -9.24 8.66
N SER A 131 9.61 -8.21 8.33
CA SER A 131 11.06 -8.24 8.48
C SER A 131 11.48 -8.57 9.91
N ASP A 132 10.87 -7.93 10.91
CA ASP A 132 11.17 -8.16 12.31
C ASP A 132 10.73 -9.56 12.79
N LEU A 133 9.57 -10.07 12.34
CA LEU A 133 9.13 -11.44 12.63
C LEU A 133 10.10 -12.49 12.07
N VAL A 134 10.59 -12.27 10.86
CA VAL A 134 11.58 -13.16 10.23
C VAL A 134 12.92 -13.06 10.94
N ARG A 135 13.42 -11.86 11.17
CA ARG A 135 14.70 -11.61 11.86
C ARG A 135 14.71 -12.12 13.29
N GLY A 136 13.59 -11.98 14.00
CA GLY A 136 13.40 -12.51 15.37
C GLY A 136 13.18 -14.01 15.42
N GLY A 137 13.05 -14.70 14.29
CA GLY A 137 12.86 -16.16 14.20
C GLY A 137 11.46 -16.63 14.56
N THR A 138 10.49 -15.73 14.72
CA THR A 138 9.08 -16.07 14.96
C THR A 138 8.45 -16.71 13.73
N SER A 139 8.80 -16.24 12.53
CA SER A 139 8.34 -16.77 11.25
C SER A 139 9.53 -17.00 10.32
N LYS A 140 9.43 -17.97 9.41
CA LYS A 140 10.38 -18.15 8.30
C LYS A 140 9.95 -17.34 7.08
N ASN A 141 8.66 -17.44 6.74
CA ASN A 141 8.07 -16.72 5.64
C ASN A 141 6.79 -16.00 6.09
N VAL A 142 6.70 -14.73 5.76
CA VAL A 142 5.55 -13.86 6.04
C VAL A 142 4.98 -13.34 4.73
N LEU A 143 3.70 -13.56 4.52
CA LEU A 143 2.95 -12.98 3.39
C LEU A 143 2.40 -11.63 3.81
N VAL A 144 2.81 -10.56 3.15
CA VAL A 144 2.33 -9.17 3.39
C VAL A 144 1.47 -8.74 2.23
N VAL A 145 0.25 -8.34 2.52
CA VAL A 145 -0.76 -7.97 1.53
C VAL A 145 -1.24 -6.54 1.76
N GLY A 146 -1.28 -5.75 0.70
CA GLY A 146 -2.03 -4.50 0.66
C GLY A 146 -3.20 -4.66 -0.30
N VAL A 147 -4.42 -4.43 0.15
CA VAL A 147 -5.62 -4.59 -0.68
C VAL A 147 -6.67 -3.54 -0.35
N GLU A 148 -7.30 -2.99 -1.39
CA GLU A 148 -8.37 -2.02 -1.22
C GLU A 148 -9.46 -2.15 -2.28
N LYS A 149 -10.71 -1.93 -1.86
CA LYS A 149 -11.86 -1.66 -2.70
C LYS A 149 -12.42 -0.29 -2.31
N LEU A 150 -11.67 0.76 -2.65
CA LEU A 150 -11.99 2.13 -2.25
C LEU A 150 -13.18 2.70 -3.02
N SER A 151 -13.53 2.10 -4.17
CA SER A 151 -14.74 2.46 -4.90
C SER A 151 -16.01 2.31 -4.05
N ASP A 152 -16.03 1.40 -3.07
CA ASP A 152 -17.15 1.22 -2.13
C ASP A 152 -17.25 2.37 -1.10
N PHE A 153 -16.19 3.15 -0.92
CA PHE A 153 -16.07 4.23 0.07
C PHE A 153 -15.72 5.58 -0.54
N THR A 154 -15.97 5.75 -1.85
CA THR A 154 -15.77 7.00 -2.58
C THR A 154 -17.11 7.51 -3.09
N ASP A 155 -17.53 8.72 -2.69
CA ASP A 155 -18.69 9.36 -3.28
C ASP A 155 -18.39 9.72 -4.74
N PRO A 156 -19.11 9.14 -5.72
CA PRO A 156 -18.86 9.39 -7.13
C PRO A 156 -19.16 10.84 -7.56
N ASN A 157 -19.83 11.62 -6.71
CA ASN A 157 -20.18 13.02 -6.96
C ASN A 157 -19.28 14.00 -6.20
N ASP A 158 -18.40 13.50 -5.32
CA ASP A 158 -17.48 14.38 -4.59
C ASP A 158 -16.34 14.84 -5.49
N ARG A 159 -16.33 16.13 -5.80
CA ARG A 159 -15.29 16.77 -6.61
C ARG A 159 -13.88 16.72 -5.99
N ALA A 160 -13.75 16.41 -4.70
CA ALA A 160 -12.47 16.33 -4.02
C ALA A 160 -11.82 14.93 -4.11
N THR A 161 -12.61 13.87 -4.22
CA THR A 161 -12.14 12.47 -4.06
C THR A 161 -12.51 11.53 -5.19
N ALA A 162 -13.63 11.74 -5.89
CA ALA A 162 -14.17 10.79 -6.89
C ALA A 162 -13.20 10.38 -7.99
N PHE A 163 -12.23 11.24 -8.33
CA PHE A 163 -11.26 10.99 -9.40
C PHE A 163 -9.91 10.44 -8.90
N ILE A 164 -9.74 10.28 -7.58
CA ILE A 164 -8.45 9.91 -6.98
C ILE A 164 -8.33 8.40 -6.77
N PHE A 165 -9.30 7.82 -6.04
CA PHE A 165 -9.19 6.48 -5.50
C PHE A 165 -9.49 5.39 -6.52
N ALA A 166 -8.93 4.21 -6.26
CA ALA A 166 -9.03 3.03 -7.10
C ALA A 166 -8.92 1.74 -6.27
N ASP A 167 -9.18 0.61 -6.91
CA ASP A 167 -9.19 -0.72 -6.31
C ASP A 167 -8.03 -1.56 -6.81
N GLY A 168 -7.59 -2.50 -5.98
CA GLY A 168 -6.55 -3.45 -6.33
C GLY A 168 -5.89 -4.11 -5.13
N ALA A 169 -5.06 -5.10 -5.40
CA ALA A 169 -4.30 -5.84 -4.40
C ALA A 169 -2.87 -6.08 -4.86
N GLY A 170 -1.93 -6.01 -3.91
CA GLY A 170 -0.56 -6.44 -4.13
C GLY A 170 -0.03 -7.17 -2.91
N ALA A 171 0.83 -8.14 -3.13
CA ALA A 171 1.38 -8.98 -2.08
C ALA A 171 2.88 -9.21 -2.27
N VAL A 172 3.61 -9.31 -1.17
CA VAL A 172 5.02 -9.74 -1.16
C VAL A 172 5.21 -10.85 -0.16
N ILE A 173 6.20 -11.72 -0.40
CA ILE A 173 6.64 -12.72 0.56
C ILE A 173 7.97 -12.26 1.15
N ILE A 174 8.02 -12.10 2.46
CA ILE A 174 9.23 -11.80 3.21
C ILE A 174 9.77 -13.09 3.79
N GLY A 175 10.99 -13.45 3.43
CA GLY A 175 11.64 -14.67 3.89
C GLY A 175 13.03 -14.42 4.46
N GLN A 176 13.65 -15.48 4.98
CA GLN A 176 15.00 -15.44 5.54
C GLN A 176 16.06 -15.12 4.48
N SER A 177 17.13 -14.47 4.89
CA SER A 177 18.29 -14.16 4.07
C SER A 177 19.58 -14.26 4.88
N ALA A 178 20.69 -14.62 4.23
CA ALA A 178 22.02 -14.58 4.83
C ALA A 178 22.45 -13.12 5.11
N ASP A 179 22.14 -12.22 4.18
CA ASP A 179 22.51 -10.81 4.25
C ASP A 179 21.26 -9.94 4.47
N ALA A 180 21.44 -8.75 5.06
CA ALA A 180 20.36 -7.78 5.22
C ALA A 180 19.96 -7.19 3.87
N LYS A 181 18.70 -7.46 3.44
CA LYS A 181 18.13 -6.95 2.18
C LYS A 181 16.90 -6.07 2.40
N ILE A 182 16.50 -5.89 3.65
CA ILE A 182 15.50 -4.93 4.09
C ILE A 182 16.13 -4.08 5.18
N GLY A 183 16.24 -2.79 4.92
CA GLY A 183 16.83 -1.81 5.83
C GLY A 183 15.89 -1.45 6.98
N PRO A 184 16.39 -0.71 7.99
CA PRO A 184 15.58 -0.22 9.09
C PRO A 184 14.42 0.66 8.60
N ALA A 185 13.24 0.48 9.19
CA ALA A 185 12.08 1.32 8.89
C ALA A 185 12.16 2.64 9.67
N ILE A 186 11.92 3.75 8.96
CA ILE A 186 11.69 5.07 9.54
C ILE A 186 10.19 5.31 9.48
N TRP A 187 9.51 5.16 10.60
CA TRP A 187 8.06 5.27 10.68
C TRP A 187 7.60 6.18 11.82
N GLY A 188 6.36 6.64 11.74
CA GLY A 188 5.78 7.51 12.75
C GLY A 188 4.41 8.03 12.35
N SER A 189 3.92 8.97 13.15
CA SER A 189 2.61 9.60 12.96
C SER A 189 2.66 11.11 13.22
N ASP A 190 1.68 11.81 12.63
CA ASP A 190 1.30 13.19 12.93
C ASP A 190 -0.19 13.18 13.31
N ALA A 191 -0.45 12.79 14.56
CA ALA A 191 -1.81 12.57 15.06
C ALA A 191 -2.60 13.87 15.25
N ASP A 192 -1.95 15.02 15.28
CA ASP A 192 -2.61 16.33 15.31
C ASP A 192 -3.40 16.58 14.02
N SER A 193 -2.99 15.96 12.93
CA SER A 193 -3.62 16.05 11.60
C SER A 193 -4.56 14.85 11.30
N ARG A 194 -5.06 14.14 12.31
CA ARG A 194 -5.89 12.92 12.14
C ARG A 194 -7.14 13.15 11.28
N ASP A 195 -7.71 14.35 11.33
CA ASP A 195 -8.94 14.69 10.62
C ASP A 195 -8.69 15.09 9.15
N ALA A 196 -7.43 15.06 8.69
CA ALA A 196 -7.07 15.42 7.33
C ALA A 196 -7.53 14.41 6.27
N ILE A 197 -7.68 13.13 6.67
CA ILE A 197 -8.27 12.06 5.83
C ILE A 197 -9.08 11.16 6.76
N MET A 198 -10.37 10.99 6.49
CA MET A 198 -11.28 10.21 7.33
C MET A 198 -12.31 9.46 6.49
N LEU A 199 -12.80 8.34 7.02
CA LEU A 199 -14.08 7.74 6.61
C LEU A 199 -15.20 8.32 7.49
N THR A 200 -16.18 8.99 6.89
CA THR A 200 -17.28 9.64 7.59
C THR A 200 -18.60 9.41 6.86
N PRO A 201 -19.73 9.27 7.61
CA PRO A 201 -19.85 9.20 9.07
C PRO A 201 -19.28 7.92 9.67
N ALA A 202 -18.95 7.95 10.96
CA ALA A 202 -18.52 6.74 11.68
C ALA A 202 -19.71 5.76 11.87
N TYR A 203 -19.44 4.46 11.87
CA TYR A 203 -20.49 3.43 12.06
C TYR A 203 -21.34 3.63 13.32
N THR A 204 -20.74 4.17 14.40
CA THR A 204 -21.47 4.47 15.65
C THR A 204 -22.47 5.61 15.51
N GLU A 205 -22.32 6.47 14.51
CA GLU A 205 -23.29 7.55 14.27
C GLU A 205 -24.64 6.99 13.80
N PHE A 206 -24.65 5.90 13.02
CA PHE A 206 -25.89 5.19 12.66
C PHE A 206 -26.60 4.61 13.88
N ARG A 207 -25.83 4.09 14.84
CA ARG A 207 -26.38 3.57 16.10
C ARG A 207 -26.96 4.69 16.97
N ASN A 208 -26.31 5.84 17.04
CA ASN A 208 -26.69 6.95 17.88
C ASN A 208 -27.82 7.81 17.27
N ALA A 209 -28.09 7.64 16.00
CA ALA A 209 -29.17 8.30 15.28
C ALA A 209 -30.05 7.27 14.54
N PRO A 210 -30.74 6.37 15.26
CA PRO A 210 -31.45 5.23 14.68
C PRO A 210 -32.57 5.63 13.70
N ASP A 211 -33.14 6.83 13.88
CA ASP A 211 -34.21 7.34 13.03
C ASP A 211 -33.69 7.93 11.70
N LYS A 212 -32.38 8.10 11.54
CA LYS A 212 -31.77 8.80 10.42
C LYS A 212 -31.23 7.88 9.33
N GLY A 213 -31.02 6.67 9.44
CA GLY A 213 -30.58 5.72 8.40
C GLY A 213 -29.54 6.27 7.41
N VAL A 214 -29.16 5.45 6.44
CA VAL A 214 -28.22 5.81 5.36
C VAL A 214 -28.73 6.95 4.48
N ALA A 215 -30.05 7.07 4.31
CA ALA A 215 -30.64 8.11 3.47
C ALA A 215 -30.39 9.53 4.01
N GLU A 216 -30.26 9.69 5.32
CA GLU A 216 -30.05 11.00 5.96
C GLU A 216 -28.59 11.21 6.39
N LEU A 217 -27.91 10.17 6.89
CA LEU A 217 -26.51 10.26 7.32
C LEU A 217 -25.52 10.13 6.16
N GLY A 218 -25.94 9.55 5.04
CA GLY A 218 -25.08 9.16 3.93
C GLY A 218 -24.33 7.85 4.20
N TRP A 219 -23.76 7.27 3.15
CA TRP A 219 -22.84 6.15 3.25
C TRP A 219 -21.46 6.64 3.72
N PRO A 220 -20.71 5.88 4.54
CA PRO A 220 -19.35 6.27 4.91
C PRO A 220 -18.45 6.42 3.68
N ASN A 221 -17.98 7.63 3.44
CA ASN A 221 -17.09 7.95 2.33
C ASN A 221 -15.78 8.57 2.83
N ILE A 222 -14.74 8.43 2.03
CA ILE A 222 -13.46 9.07 2.30
C ILE A 222 -13.61 10.58 2.11
N SER A 223 -13.33 11.34 3.15
CA SER A 223 -13.16 12.79 3.10
C SER A 223 -11.69 13.15 3.20
N GLN A 224 -11.25 14.15 2.43
CA GLN A 224 -9.84 14.54 2.40
C GLN A 224 -9.66 16.06 2.34
N GLN A 225 -8.85 16.60 3.24
CA GLN A 225 -8.36 17.98 3.19
C GLN A 225 -7.13 18.05 2.27
N GLY A 226 -7.36 18.01 0.95
CA GLY A 226 -6.32 17.78 -0.06
C GLY A 226 -5.11 18.71 0.04
N GLN A 227 -5.29 20.02 0.34
CA GLN A 227 -4.19 20.97 0.47
C GLN A 227 -3.31 20.69 1.72
N THR A 228 -3.93 20.30 2.84
CA THR A 228 -3.24 19.96 4.08
C THR A 228 -2.38 18.72 3.87
N VAL A 229 -2.98 17.66 3.31
CA VAL A 229 -2.31 16.40 3.00
C VAL A 229 -1.17 16.60 2.02
N PHE A 230 -1.40 17.37 0.94
CA PHE A 230 -0.36 17.67 -0.04
C PHE A 230 0.86 18.36 0.59
N ARG A 231 0.63 19.44 1.33
CA ARG A 231 1.72 20.17 1.99
C ARG A 231 2.48 19.28 2.97
N TRP A 232 1.76 18.54 3.81
CA TRP A 232 2.39 17.63 4.77
C TRP A 232 3.24 16.56 4.06
N ALA A 233 2.71 15.90 3.03
CA ALA A 233 3.41 14.88 2.28
C ALA A 233 4.70 15.42 1.64
N VAL A 234 4.62 16.56 0.96
CA VAL A 234 5.77 17.18 0.29
C VAL A 234 6.88 17.54 1.27
N TYR A 235 6.55 18.19 2.41
CA TYR A 235 7.57 18.65 3.37
C TYR A 235 8.12 17.54 4.26
N SER A 236 7.33 16.51 4.56
CA SER A 236 7.70 15.48 5.53
C SER A 236 8.29 14.24 4.88
N MET A 237 7.75 13.79 3.75
CA MET A 237 8.13 12.49 3.18
C MET A 237 9.52 12.47 2.54
N SER A 238 9.97 13.59 1.97
CA SER A 238 11.36 13.70 1.49
C SER A 238 12.37 13.52 2.63
N LYS A 239 12.06 14.07 3.81
CA LYS A 239 12.91 13.89 5.01
C LYS A 239 12.88 12.46 5.53
N VAL A 240 11.71 11.80 5.47
CA VAL A 240 11.57 10.38 5.82
C VAL A 240 12.41 9.52 4.88
N GLY A 241 12.36 9.79 3.57
CA GLY A 241 13.16 9.10 2.57
C GLY A 241 14.67 9.23 2.82
N LEU A 242 15.16 10.45 3.05
CA LEU A 242 16.57 10.70 3.36
C LEU A 242 17.02 9.99 4.65
N LYS A 243 16.19 10.00 5.70
CA LYS A 243 16.47 9.26 6.94
C LYS A 243 16.47 7.74 6.72
N ALA A 244 15.61 7.22 5.85
CA ALA A 244 15.59 5.78 5.53
C ALA A 244 16.85 5.36 4.77
N LEU A 245 17.33 6.19 3.84
CA LEU A 245 18.62 6.00 3.16
C LEU A 245 19.79 6.02 4.15
N GLU A 246 19.84 7.02 5.02
CA GLU A 246 20.87 7.14 6.08
C GLU A 246 20.87 5.90 7.00
N ALA A 247 19.69 5.48 7.48
CA ALA A 247 19.56 4.32 8.37
C ALA A 247 19.97 3.01 7.69
N ALA A 248 19.80 2.91 6.37
CA ALA A 248 20.24 1.76 5.57
C ALA A 248 21.72 1.84 5.17
N GLY A 249 22.41 2.97 5.40
CA GLY A 249 23.78 3.20 4.96
C GLY A 249 23.90 3.31 3.43
N VAL A 250 22.83 3.76 2.75
CA VAL A 250 22.74 3.89 1.28
C VAL A 250 22.69 5.36 0.91
N SER A 251 23.54 5.80 -0.01
CA SER A 251 23.48 7.15 -0.57
C SER A 251 22.44 7.23 -1.71
N VAL A 252 21.99 8.44 -2.03
CA VAL A 252 21.05 8.66 -3.15
C VAL A 252 21.61 8.18 -4.49
N ASP A 253 22.92 8.24 -4.69
CA ASP A 253 23.61 7.79 -5.92
C ASP A 253 23.68 6.26 -6.05
N GLN A 254 23.43 5.53 -4.97
CA GLN A 254 23.39 4.06 -4.96
C GLN A 254 21.97 3.50 -5.16
N LEU A 255 20.96 4.40 -5.14
CA LEU A 255 19.58 4.00 -5.32
C LEU A 255 19.27 3.73 -6.79
N ASP A 256 18.66 2.59 -7.07
CA ASP A 256 18.25 2.20 -8.42
C ASP A 256 16.77 2.56 -8.70
N ALA A 257 15.90 2.45 -7.69
CA ALA A 257 14.47 2.72 -7.85
C ALA A 257 13.87 3.50 -6.66
N PHE A 258 12.85 4.29 -6.94
CA PHE A 258 12.01 4.97 -5.96
C PHE A 258 10.54 4.56 -6.18
N ILE A 259 9.96 3.88 -5.20
CA ILE A 259 8.59 3.33 -5.25
C ILE A 259 7.78 3.92 -4.09
N PRO A 260 7.34 5.19 -4.18
CA PRO A 260 6.50 5.81 -3.15
C PRO A 260 5.04 5.37 -3.29
N HIS A 261 4.25 5.60 -2.23
CA HIS A 261 2.81 5.56 -2.31
C HIS A 261 2.29 6.39 -3.48
N GLN A 262 1.45 5.77 -4.29
CA GLN A 262 0.90 6.34 -5.53
C GLN A 262 -0.34 7.21 -5.23
N ALA A 263 -0.11 8.34 -4.51
CA ALA A 263 -1.18 9.26 -4.11
C ALA A 263 -1.47 10.35 -5.15
N ASN A 264 -0.39 10.93 -5.69
CA ASN A 264 -0.43 12.06 -6.61
C ASN A 264 0.93 12.24 -7.26
N ILE A 265 1.01 12.34 -8.59
CA ILE A 265 2.27 12.46 -9.31
C ILE A 265 3.06 13.70 -8.88
N ARG A 266 2.39 14.81 -8.57
CA ARG A 266 3.04 16.05 -8.14
C ARG A 266 3.74 15.92 -6.79
N ILE A 267 3.24 15.07 -5.89
CA ILE A 267 3.91 14.75 -4.63
C ILE A 267 5.16 13.94 -4.94
N ILE A 268 5.06 12.93 -5.80
CA ILE A 268 6.18 12.07 -6.21
C ILE A 268 7.30 12.92 -6.85
N GLU A 269 6.96 13.76 -7.83
CA GLU A 269 7.91 14.66 -8.51
C GLU A 269 8.60 15.62 -7.53
N THR A 270 7.83 16.12 -6.54
CA THR A 270 8.41 17.01 -5.52
C THR A 270 9.36 16.24 -4.59
N MET A 271 9.01 15.02 -4.18
CA MET A 271 9.92 14.19 -3.37
C MET A 271 11.23 13.89 -4.13
N VAL A 272 11.15 13.55 -5.42
CA VAL A 272 12.32 13.32 -6.29
C VAL A 272 13.24 14.55 -6.29
N LYS A 273 12.65 15.74 -6.48
CA LYS A 273 13.39 17.01 -6.49
C LYS A 273 14.02 17.34 -5.14
N GLU A 274 13.24 17.22 -4.04
CA GLU A 274 13.71 17.56 -2.70
C GLU A 274 14.79 16.59 -2.19
N MET A 275 14.70 15.32 -2.50
CA MET A 275 15.72 14.32 -2.18
C MET A 275 16.92 14.39 -3.15
N LYS A 276 16.82 15.18 -4.23
CA LYS A 276 17.83 15.30 -5.30
C LYS A 276 18.20 13.94 -5.89
N LEU A 277 17.20 13.11 -6.15
CA LEU A 277 17.44 11.80 -6.75
C LEU A 277 18.06 11.96 -8.15
N PRO A 278 19.12 11.21 -8.47
CA PRO A 278 19.72 11.20 -9.81
C PRO A 278 18.70 10.81 -10.88
N GLY A 279 18.87 11.32 -12.11
CA GLY A 279 18.03 10.94 -13.24
C GLY A 279 18.14 9.47 -13.67
N SER A 280 19.09 8.73 -13.11
CA SER A 280 19.25 7.28 -13.28
C SER A 280 18.31 6.47 -12.38
N VAL A 281 17.74 7.07 -11.34
CA VAL A 281 16.79 6.39 -10.43
C VAL A 281 15.46 6.23 -11.15
N LEU A 282 15.00 4.98 -11.29
CA LEU A 282 13.71 4.68 -11.87
C LEU A 282 12.59 5.00 -10.86
N VAL A 283 11.70 5.93 -11.22
CA VAL A 283 10.61 6.39 -10.35
C VAL A 283 9.30 5.73 -10.78
N ALA A 284 8.67 5.01 -9.87
CA ALA A 284 7.37 4.40 -10.14
C ALA A 284 6.28 5.48 -10.24
N ASP A 285 5.49 5.44 -11.31
CA ASP A 285 4.42 6.39 -11.63
C ASP A 285 3.08 5.72 -12.00
N ASP A 286 2.85 4.53 -11.47
CA ASP A 286 1.66 3.69 -11.65
C ASP A 286 0.33 4.43 -11.43
N ILE A 287 0.35 5.48 -10.61
CA ILE A 287 -0.77 6.38 -10.34
C ILE A 287 -1.42 6.91 -11.63
N ARG A 288 -0.66 7.10 -12.70
CA ARG A 288 -1.15 7.70 -13.94
C ARG A 288 -2.28 6.90 -14.58
N VAL A 289 -2.16 5.58 -14.55
CA VAL A 289 -3.10 4.67 -15.24
C VAL A 289 -3.96 3.84 -14.29
N ASN A 290 -3.59 3.76 -13.02
CA ASN A 290 -4.26 2.91 -12.04
C ASN A 290 -4.85 3.64 -10.83
N GLY A 291 -4.63 4.95 -10.70
CA GLY A 291 -5.16 5.74 -9.59
C GLY A 291 -4.53 5.39 -8.23
N ASN A 292 -5.13 5.92 -7.16
CA ASN A 292 -4.67 5.70 -5.80
C ASN A 292 -5.37 4.48 -5.17
N THR A 293 -4.64 3.39 -5.03
CA THR A 293 -5.09 2.14 -4.40
C THR A 293 -4.64 1.99 -2.93
N SER A 294 -4.36 3.11 -2.25
CA SER A 294 -3.97 3.15 -0.82
C SER A 294 -2.87 2.14 -0.46
N ALA A 295 -3.14 1.18 0.43
CA ALA A 295 -2.17 0.16 0.88
C ALA A 295 -1.66 -0.74 -0.25
N ALA A 296 -2.44 -0.95 -1.31
CA ALA A 296 -2.02 -1.77 -2.45
C ALA A 296 -1.06 -1.04 -3.41
N SER A 297 -0.94 0.29 -3.33
CA SER A 297 -0.29 1.10 -4.36
C SER A 297 1.20 0.80 -4.55
N ILE A 298 1.94 0.59 -3.47
CA ILE A 298 3.37 0.29 -3.53
C ILE A 298 3.66 -1.10 -4.13
N PRO A 299 3.04 -2.20 -3.65
CA PRO A 299 3.29 -3.51 -4.24
C PRO A 299 2.77 -3.62 -5.68
N LEU A 300 1.70 -2.92 -6.05
CA LEU A 300 1.22 -2.82 -7.43
C LEU A 300 2.24 -2.10 -8.32
N ALA A 301 2.76 -0.96 -7.87
CA ALA A 301 3.78 -0.20 -8.59
C ALA A 301 5.11 -0.97 -8.68
N MET A 302 5.48 -1.73 -7.63
CA MET A 302 6.66 -2.62 -7.65
C MET A 302 6.53 -3.71 -8.70
N ASP A 303 5.35 -4.34 -8.82
CA ASP A 303 5.11 -5.40 -9.81
C ASP A 303 5.18 -4.88 -11.25
N VAL A 304 4.60 -3.71 -11.52
CA VAL A 304 4.69 -3.06 -12.84
C VAL A 304 6.14 -2.72 -13.17
N LEU A 305 6.85 -2.07 -12.23
CA LEU A 305 8.25 -1.70 -12.41
C LEU A 305 9.12 -2.90 -12.77
N LEU A 306 8.95 -4.03 -12.06
CA LEU A 306 9.72 -5.25 -12.32
C LEU A 306 9.30 -5.98 -13.60
N THR A 307 8.06 -5.79 -14.05
CA THR A 307 7.56 -6.35 -15.31
C THR A 307 8.10 -5.56 -16.50
N GLU A 308 8.08 -4.24 -16.44
CA GLU A 308 8.53 -3.34 -17.50
C GLU A 308 10.06 -3.22 -17.54
N HIS A 309 10.71 -3.36 -16.36
CA HIS A 309 12.15 -3.24 -16.15
C HIS A 309 12.72 -4.47 -15.43
N PRO A 310 12.83 -5.63 -16.11
CA PRO A 310 13.33 -6.87 -15.52
C PRO A 310 14.77 -6.78 -14.97
N GLU A 311 15.55 -5.80 -15.41
CA GLU A 311 16.90 -5.52 -14.92
C GLU A 311 16.90 -4.97 -13.48
N MET A 312 15.75 -4.55 -12.96
CA MET A 312 15.60 -4.02 -11.61
C MET A 312 15.49 -5.11 -10.53
N HIS A 313 15.35 -6.37 -10.92
CA HIS A 313 15.41 -7.48 -9.97
C HIS A 313 16.74 -7.49 -9.21
N GLY A 314 16.66 -7.57 -7.88
CA GLY A 314 17.83 -7.53 -7.00
C GLY A 314 18.45 -6.15 -6.79
N LYS A 315 17.90 -5.08 -7.36
CA LYS A 315 18.35 -3.70 -7.23
C LYS A 315 17.81 -3.03 -5.96
N LEU A 316 18.43 -1.90 -5.55
CA LEU A 316 18.02 -1.17 -4.36
C LEU A 316 16.85 -0.22 -4.67
N ALA A 317 15.81 -0.29 -3.86
CA ALA A 317 14.65 0.59 -3.95
C ALA A 317 14.35 1.27 -2.61
N LEU A 318 13.93 2.53 -2.67
CA LEU A 318 13.35 3.25 -1.55
C LEU A 318 11.83 3.16 -1.63
N LEU A 319 11.22 2.60 -0.59
CA LEU A 319 9.76 2.58 -0.40
C LEU A 319 9.37 3.69 0.59
N ILE A 320 8.31 4.45 0.29
CA ILE A 320 7.72 5.43 1.21
C ILE A 320 6.20 5.31 1.15
N GLY A 321 5.58 4.83 2.23
CA GLY A 321 4.14 4.82 2.44
C GLY A 321 3.72 5.95 3.38
N TYR A 322 2.60 6.62 3.07
CA TYR A 322 2.03 7.68 3.92
C TYR A 322 0.54 7.83 3.63
N GLY A 323 -0.24 8.22 4.64
CA GLY A 323 -1.70 8.33 4.49
C GLY A 323 -2.41 8.76 5.76
N ALA A 324 -3.71 8.42 5.80
CA ALA A 324 -4.59 8.76 6.92
C ALA A 324 -3.99 8.37 8.27
N GLY A 325 -4.18 9.28 9.26
CA GLY A 325 -3.67 9.09 10.60
C GLY A 325 -3.11 10.39 11.22
N LEU A 326 -2.35 11.29 10.57
CA LEU A 326 -1.50 10.93 9.45
C LEU A 326 -0.39 9.98 9.89
N VAL A 327 -0.06 8.98 9.10
CA VAL A 327 1.00 8.03 9.39
C VAL A 327 1.94 7.86 8.20
N TYR A 328 3.17 7.45 8.47
CA TYR A 328 4.17 7.23 7.43
C TYR A 328 5.15 6.10 7.78
N ALA A 329 5.72 5.48 6.75
CA ALA A 329 6.86 4.59 6.87
C ALA A 329 7.73 4.67 5.61
N GLY A 330 9.05 4.72 5.79
CA GLY A 330 10.03 4.67 4.71
C GLY A 330 11.11 3.65 5.02
N GLN A 331 11.55 2.90 4.01
CA GLN A 331 12.62 1.90 4.15
C GLN A 331 13.28 1.60 2.81
N VAL A 332 14.57 1.30 2.85
CA VAL A 332 15.32 0.79 1.70
C VAL A 332 15.19 -0.72 1.66
N VAL A 333 14.90 -1.25 0.49
CA VAL A 333 14.81 -2.70 0.27
C VAL A 333 15.62 -3.09 -0.97
N GLN A 334 16.12 -4.30 -0.99
CA GLN A 334 16.51 -4.93 -2.23
C GLN A 334 15.27 -5.54 -2.87
N LEU A 335 14.99 -5.17 -4.12
CA LEU A 335 13.87 -5.72 -4.89
C LEU A 335 14.02 -7.24 -5.03
N PRO A 336 12.91 -8.00 -5.16
CA PRO A 336 12.98 -9.45 -5.20
C PRO A 336 13.89 -9.94 -6.33
N PRO A 337 14.48 -11.13 -6.19
CA PRO A 337 15.26 -11.76 -7.25
C PRO A 337 14.38 -12.03 -8.47
N LYS A 338 15.00 -12.29 -9.60
CA LYS A 338 14.28 -12.74 -10.79
C LYS A 338 13.60 -14.08 -10.51
N PRO A 339 12.30 -14.26 -10.85
CA PRO A 339 11.57 -15.49 -10.65
C PRO A 339 12.21 -16.72 -11.29
#